data_cb70a39093fbd9570a0facc2faf1562a
#
_entry.id   cb70a39093fbd9570a0facc2faf1562a
#
_cell.length_a   1.000
_cell.length_b   1.000
_cell.length_c   1.000
_cell.angle_alpha   90.00
_cell.angle_beta   90.00
_cell.angle_gamma   90.00
#
_symmetry.space_group_name_H-M   'P 1'
#
loop_
_entity.id
_entity.type
_entity.pdbx_description
1 polymer ?
#
loop_
_entity_poly.entity_id
_entity_poly.type
_entity_poly.pdbx_seq_one_letter_code
_entity_poly.pdbx_strand_id
1 'polypeptide(L)'
;KEATPVLHQVLEIDPENTPARLQLLSFAIREQNMDEVIKLCAPALEYTPDVLEFYYYMGLAYHQKEKTDEALEVFKKGVNQVTDKSNKDIVSDFYAIMGDLYHIKKMNVEAYAAYDSALVYKENNIGALNNYAYYLSVERKNLDKAEEMSYRTVKAEPTNGTYLDTYAWILFEKGKYVEAKIYIDQAMQNDGSKSSVVVEHCGDIYYMNGDREKALEYWQQAEKLSKEPPQEGSEERSEK
;
A
#
# COMPACT_ATOMS: atom_id res chain seq x y z
N LYS A 1 6.16 -29.74 0.59
CA LYS A 1 6.27 -30.24 1.99
C LYS A 1 7.56 -31.05 2.24
N GLU A 2 8.08 -31.83 1.28
CA GLU A 2 9.30 -32.64 1.46
C GLU A 2 10.59 -31.78 1.42
N ALA A 3 10.60 -30.64 0.76
CA ALA A 3 11.78 -29.77 0.64
C ALA A 3 12.06 -28.94 1.93
N THR A 4 11.06 -28.64 2.72
CA THR A 4 11.19 -27.74 3.88
C THR A 4 12.20 -28.26 4.93
N PRO A 5 12.16 -29.54 5.36
CA PRO A 5 13.13 -30.07 6.33
C PRO A 5 14.57 -30.03 5.79
N VAL A 6 14.76 -30.33 4.50
CA VAL A 6 16.08 -30.29 3.86
C VAL A 6 16.66 -28.88 3.83
N LEU A 7 15.84 -27.90 3.50
CA LEU A 7 16.26 -26.50 3.49
C LEU A 7 16.62 -26.00 4.90
N HIS A 8 15.91 -26.41 5.94
CA HIS A 8 16.29 -26.11 7.33
C HIS A 8 17.64 -26.75 7.70
N GLN A 9 17.89 -27.99 7.29
CA GLN A 9 19.20 -28.63 7.51
C GLN A 9 20.32 -27.89 6.78
N VAL A 10 20.06 -27.37 5.56
CA VAL A 10 21.02 -26.52 4.86
C VAL A 10 21.36 -25.29 5.68
N LEU A 11 20.37 -24.62 6.28
CA LEU A 11 20.61 -23.42 7.10
C LEU A 11 21.26 -23.72 8.46
N GLU A 12 21.14 -24.94 8.97
CA GLU A 12 21.90 -25.39 10.17
C GLU A 12 23.38 -25.54 9.87
N ILE A 13 23.71 -25.98 8.66
CA ILE A 13 25.11 -26.18 8.21
C ILE A 13 25.72 -24.87 7.70
N ASP A 14 24.95 -24.10 6.92
CA ASP A 14 25.35 -22.86 6.28
C ASP A 14 24.28 -21.76 6.53
N PRO A 15 24.38 -21.03 7.64
CA PRO A 15 23.42 -19.98 7.98
C PRO A 15 23.38 -18.80 6.99
N GLU A 16 24.43 -18.62 6.18
CA GLU A 16 24.51 -17.57 5.15
C GLU A 16 23.88 -18.00 3.82
N ASN A 17 23.35 -19.20 3.71
CA ASN A 17 22.76 -19.71 2.47
C ASN A 17 21.49 -18.97 2.09
N THR A 18 21.68 -17.82 1.42
CA THR A 18 20.60 -16.95 0.94
C THR A 18 19.57 -17.69 0.05
N PRO A 19 19.98 -18.53 -0.94
CA PRO A 19 19.00 -19.25 -1.75
C PRO A 19 18.07 -20.16 -0.94
N ALA A 20 18.61 -20.93 0.01
CA ALA A 20 17.81 -21.83 0.86
C ALA A 20 16.84 -21.02 1.73
N ARG A 21 17.29 -19.91 2.30
CA ARG A 21 16.47 -19.02 3.13
C ARG A 21 15.35 -18.35 2.35
N LEU A 22 15.63 -17.83 1.15
CA LEU A 22 14.62 -17.22 0.28
C LEU A 22 13.57 -18.25 -0.17
N GLN A 23 13.97 -19.50 -0.37
CA GLN A 23 13.01 -20.56 -0.72
C GLN A 23 12.08 -20.91 0.46
N LEU A 24 12.60 -21.01 1.67
CA LEU A 24 11.78 -21.19 2.88
C LEU A 24 10.84 -19.98 3.08
N LEU A 25 11.37 -18.77 2.87
CA LEU A 25 10.61 -17.53 2.96
C LEU A 25 9.43 -17.53 1.98
N SER A 26 9.66 -17.99 0.74
CA SER A 26 8.58 -18.10 -0.26
C SER A 26 7.47 -19.06 0.16
N PHE A 27 7.80 -20.12 0.89
CA PHE A 27 6.80 -21.04 1.43
C PHE A 27 6.02 -20.40 2.58
N ALA A 28 6.71 -19.75 3.53
CA ALA A 28 6.08 -19.06 4.65
C ALA A 28 5.12 -17.95 4.18
N ILE A 29 5.50 -17.17 3.16
CA ILE A 29 4.66 -16.13 2.56
C ILE A 29 3.41 -16.75 1.92
N ARG A 30 3.56 -17.84 1.16
CA ARG A 30 2.43 -18.53 0.53
C ARG A 30 1.43 -19.09 1.55
N GLU A 31 1.95 -19.54 2.69
CA GLU A 31 1.15 -20.06 3.81
C GLU A 31 0.63 -18.93 4.72
N GLN A 32 0.91 -17.67 4.40
CA GLN A 32 0.57 -16.48 5.19
C GLN A 32 1.06 -16.58 6.65
N ASN A 33 2.17 -17.29 6.88
CA ASN A 33 2.77 -17.47 8.18
C ASN A 33 3.79 -16.36 8.47
N MET A 34 3.28 -15.20 8.93
CA MET A 34 4.11 -14.03 9.19
C MET A 34 5.11 -14.22 10.34
N ASP A 35 4.81 -15.08 11.30
CA ASP A 35 5.75 -15.41 12.38
C ASP A 35 6.96 -16.18 11.83
N GLU A 36 6.75 -17.11 10.92
CA GLU A 36 7.85 -17.84 10.26
C GLU A 36 8.64 -16.91 9.32
N VAL A 37 7.97 -15.98 8.62
CA VAL A 37 8.64 -14.93 7.83
C VAL A 37 9.62 -14.16 8.70
N ILE A 38 9.18 -13.65 9.85
CA ILE A 38 10.02 -12.89 10.78
C ILE A 38 11.19 -13.74 11.29
N LYS A 39 10.90 -14.99 11.70
CA LYS A 39 11.91 -15.93 12.21
C LYS A 39 12.98 -16.28 11.18
N LEU A 40 12.62 -16.39 9.91
CA LEU A 40 13.56 -16.63 8.82
C LEU A 40 14.39 -15.41 8.47
N CYS A 41 13.79 -14.20 8.52
CA CYS A 41 14.48 -12.97 8.14
C CYS A 41 15.40 -12.45 9.26
N ALA A 42 15.03 -12.56 10.54
CA ALA A 42 15.78 -11.95 11.63
C ALA A 42 17.27 -12.36 11.67
N PRO A 43 17.65 -13.66 11.58
CA PRO A 43 19.07 -14.04 11.52
C PRO A 43 19.77 -13.56 10.24
N ALA A 44 19.04 -13.48 9.12
CA ALA A 44 19.62 -13.05 7.86
C ALA A 44 20.11 -11.61 7.89
N LEU A 45 19.50 -10.73 8.70
CA LEU A 45 19.98 -9.35 8.85
C LEU A 45 21.37 -9.26 9.50
N GLU A 46 21.81 -10.30 10.21
CA GLU A 46 23.16 -10.39 10.78
C GLU A 46 24.14 -11.06 9.80
N TYR A 47 23.71 -12.16 9.16
CA TYR A 47 24.57 -12.95 8.28
C TYR A 47 24.74 -12.35 6.87
N THR A 48 23.70 -11.75 6.32
CA THR A 48 23.66 -11.21 4.96
C THR A 48 22.96 -9.85 4.93
N PRO A 49 23.53 -8.83 5.62
CA PRO A 49 22.89 -7.52 5.82
C PRO A 49 22.70 -6.71 4.52
N ASP A 50 23.36 -7.07 3.44
CA ASP A 50 23.25 -6.45 2.12
C ASP A 50 22.08 -6.98 1.26
N VAL A 51 21.43 -8.06 1.72
CA VAL A 51 20.26 -8.64 1.03
C VAL A 51 18.98 -7.92 1.48
N LEU A 52 18.58 -6.91 0.72
CA LEU A 52 17.46 -6.02 1.07
C LEU A 52 16.11 -6.73 1.14
N GLU A 53 15.94 -7.84 0.43
CA GLU A 53 14.74 -8.66 0.44
C GLU A 53 14.34 -9.12 1.84
N PHE A 54 15.30 -9.40 2.72
CA PHE A 54 15.00 -9.81 4.10
C PHE A 54 14.40 -8.69 4.93
N TYR A 55 14.88 -7.45 4.76
CA TYR A 55 14.24 -6.28 5.38
C TYR A 55 12.84 -6.04 4.83
N TYR A 56 12.69 -6.17 3.51
CA TYR A 56 11.40 -5.98 2.84
C TYR A 56 10.34 -6.92 3.39
N TYR A 57 10.58 -8.23 3.36
CA TYR A 57 9.59 -9.21 3.81
C TYR A 57 9.36 -9.17 5.31
N MET A 58 10.40 -8.91 6.11
CA MET A 58 10.26 -8.76 7.56
C MET A 58 9.44 -7.52 7.93
N GLY A 59 9.70 -6.40 7.25
CA GLY A 59 8.94 -5.17 7.43
C GLY A 59 7.47 -5.35 7.06
N LEU A 60 7.19 -5.99 5.92
CA LEU A 60 5.82 -6.33 5.51
C LEU A 60 5.15 -7.28 6.52
N ALA A 61 5.84 -8.27 7.03
CA ALA A 61 5.29 -9.19 8.02
C ALA A 61 4.92 -8.46 9.32
N TYR A 62 5.74 -7.54 9.79
CA TYR A 62 5.39 -6.69 10.94
C TYR A 62 4.22 -5.77 10.63
N HIS A 63 4.17 -5.17 9.44
CA HIS A 63 3.06 -4.32 9.03
C HIS A 63 1.73 -5.12 8.99
N GLN A 64 1.73 -6.32 8.41
CA GLN A 64 0.54 -7.18 8.37
C GLN A 64 0.09 -7.65 9.77
N LYS A 65 1.01 -7.67 10.73
CA LYS A 65 0.71 -7.93 12.15
C LYS A 65 0.34 -6.65 12.93
N GLU A 66 0.11 -5.54 12.25
CA GLU A 66 -0.19 -4.23 12.83
C GLU A 66 0.89 -3.69 13.79
N LYS A 67 2.13 -4.20 13.66
CA LYS A 67 3.29 -3.78 14.44
C LYS A 67 4.04 -2.66 13.71
N THR A 68 3.43 -1.49 13.70
CA THR A 68 3.89 -0.32 12.92
C THR A 68 5.30 0.14 13.30
N ASP A 69 5.64 0.16 14.60
CA ASP A 69 6.94 0.63 15.07
C ASP A 69 8.06 -0.34 14.67
N GLU A 70 7.83 -1.65 14.84
CA GLU A 70 8.78 -2.68 14.43
C GLU A 70 8.98 -2.68 12.91
N ALA A 71 7.90 -2.51 12.13
CA ALA A 71 7.99 -2.40 10.68
C ALA A 71 8.85 -1.21 10.26
N LEU A 72 8.60 -0.02 10.82
CA LEU A 72 9.41 1.18 10.55
C LEU A 72 10.89 0.99 10.92
N GLU A 73 11.17 0.35 12.06
CA GLU A 73 12.54 0.08 12.47
C GLU A 73 13.28 -0.82 11.47
N VAL A 74 12.61 -1.87 11.00
CA VAL A 74 13.18 -2.79 10.01
C VAL A 74 13.44 -2.07 8.69
N PHE A 75 12.48 -1.30 8.16
CA PHE A 75 12.69 -0.55 6.92
C PHE A 75 13.79 0.50 7.03
N LYS A 76 13.91 1.21 8.16
CA LYS A 76 15.03 2.14 8.42
C LYS A 76 16.36 1.44 8.42
N LYS A 77 16.46 0.25 9.02
CA LYS A 77 17.68 -0.56 8.98
C LYS A 77 18.03 -0.96 7.54
N GLY A 78 17.02 -1.39 6.76
CA GLY A 78 17.19 -1.74 5.34
C GLY A 78 17.67 -0.54 4.51
N VAL A 79 17.09 0.64 4.71
CA VAL A 79 17.53 1.88 4.02
C VAL A 79 19.00 2.19 4.30
N ASN A 80 19.49 1.92 5.51
CA ASN A 80 20.91 2.13 5.87
C ASN A 80 21.87 1.16 5.16
N GLN A 81 21.36 0.06 4.56
CA GLN A 81 22.15 -0.88 3.75
C GLN A 81 22.13 -0.56 2.25
N VAL A 82 21.39 0.46 1.84
CA VAL A 82 21.26 0.85 0.43
C VAL A 82 22.59 1.36 -0.10
N THR A 83 22.96 0.87 -1.28
CA THR A 83 24.15 1.29 -2.03
C THR A 83 23.75 1.66 -3.47
N ASP A 84 24.68 2.22 -4.23
CA ASP A 84 24.47 2.53 -5.65
C ASP A 84 24.11 1.29 -6.51
N LYS A 85 24.43 0.09 -6.01
CA LYS A 85 24.15 -1.19 -6.67
C LYS A 85 22.81 -1.81 -6.26
N SER A 86 22.13 -1.24 -5.27
CA SER A 86 20.87 -1.76 -4.76
C SER A 86 19.76 -1.71 -5.80
N ASN A 87 18.85 -2.67 -5.72
CA ASN A 87 17.67 -2.69 -6.57
C ASN A 87 16.78 -1.50 -6.23
N LYS A 88 16.66 -0.56 -7.17
CA LYS A 88 15.90 0.68 -6.99
C LYS A 88 14.42 0.46 -6.74
N ASP A 89 13.84 -0.62 -7.28
CA ASP A 89 12.43 -0.96 -7.07
C ASP A 89 12.19 -1.29 -5.59
N ILE A 90 13.02 -2.15 -5.00
CA ILE A 90 12.93 -2.52 -3.58
C ILE A 90 13.12 -1.29 -2.68
N VAL A 91 14.09 -0.44 -3.00
CA VAL A 91 14.35 0.79 -2.23
C VAL A 91 13.17 1.75 -2.31
N SER A 92 12.59 1.91 -3.50
CA SER A 92 11.37 2.70 -3.69
C SER A 92 10.21 2.16 -2.86
N ASP A 93 10.02 0.84 -2.85
CA ASP A 93 8.96 0.21 -2.08
C ASP A 93 9.18 0.35 -0.56
N PHE A 94 10.44 0.31 -0.07
CA PHE A 94 10.74 0.62 1.34
C PHE A 94 10.20 2.00 1.72
N TYR A 95 10.56 3.02 0.94
CA TYR A 95 10.13 4.38 1.21
C TYR A 95 8.62 4.57 1.05
N ALA A 96 7.99 3.91 0.07
CA ALA A 96 6.54 3.96 -0.10
C ALA A 96 5.80 3.40 1.13
N ILE A 97 6.20 2.21 1.60
CA ILE A 97 5.61 1.59 2.79
C ILE A 97 5.91 2.41 4.05
N MET A 98 7.11 2.96 4.18
CA MET A 98 7.42 3.90 5.29
C MET A 98 6.49 5.12 5.25
N GLY A 99 6.15 5.62 4.07
CA GLY A 99 5.17 6.70 3.89
C GLY A 99 3.81 6.32 4.47
N ASP A 100 3.31 5.14 4.14
CA ASP A 100 2.04 4.62 4.67
C ASP A 100 2.11 4.46 6.20
N LEU A 101 3.19 3.87 6.72
CA LEU A 101 3.38 3.66 8.17
C LEU A 101 3.48 4.98 8.94
N TYR A 102 4.17 5.98 8.40
CA TYR A 102 4.21 7.32 9.00
C TYR A 102 2.84 7.99 8.99
N HIS A 103 2.06 7.81 7.90
CA HIS A 103 0.72 8.34 7.83
C HIS A 103 -0.20 7.70 8.90
N ILE A 104 -0.14 6.38 9.08
CA ILE A 104 -0.84 5.67 10.17
C ILE A 104 -0.50 6.27 11.55
N LYS A 105 0.77 6.68 11.75
CA LYS A 105 1.22 7.35 12.98
C LYS A 105 0.88 8.84 13.02
N LYS A 106 0.17 9.38 12.04
CA LYS A 106 -0.14 10.82 11.89
C LYS A 106 1.12 11.71 11.81
N MET A 107 2.22 11.17 11.33
CA MET A 107 3.49 11.85 11.09
C MET A 107 3.57 12.28 9.62
N ASN A 108 2.72 13.24 9.24
CA ASN A 108 2.48 13.57 7.83
C ASN A 108 3.70 14.18 7.13
N VAL A 109 4.55 14.90 7.84
CA VAL A 109 5.79 15.47 7.26
C VAL A 109 6.74 14.35 6.85
N GLU A 110 6.95 13.38 7.72
CA GLU A 110 7.80 12.21 7.47
C GLU A 110 7.19 11.31 6.39
N ALA A 111 5.86 11.17 6.38
CA ALA A 111 5.15 10.41 5.34
C ALA A 111 5.41 11.00 3.95
N TYR A 112 5.25 12.31 3.78
CA TYR A 112 5.49 12.96 2.50
C TYR A 112 6.95 12.93 2.07
N ALA A 113 7.88 13.10 2.99
CA ALA A 113 9.31 12.95 2.71
C ALA A 113 9.67 11.53 2.26
N ALA A 114 9.03 10.51 2.85
CA ALA A 114 9.22 9.14 2.44
C ALA A 114 8.65 8.87 1.03
N TYR A 115 7.46 9.35 0.70
CA TYR A 115 6.92 9.22 -0.66
C TYR A 115 7.77 9.98 -1.70
N ASP A 116 8.24 11.18 -1.39
CA ASP A 116 9.16 11.90 -2.29
C ASP A 116 10.43 11.08 -2.52
N SER A 117 10.98 10.44 -1.48
CA SER A 117 12.13 9.53 -1.61
C SER A 117 11.80 8.30 -2.47
N ALA A 118 10.64 7.70 -2.29
CA ALA A 118 10.21 6.57 -3.12
C ALA A 118 10.20 6.93 -4.61
N LEU A 119 9.67 8.10 -4.94
CA LEU A 119 9.57 8.58 -6.32
C LEU A 119 10.93 9.01 -6.92
N VAL A 120 11.93 9.33 -6.10
CA VAL A 120 13.32 9.53 -6.56
C VAL A 120 13.92 8.22 -7.04
N TYR A 121 13.70 7.11 -6.34
CA TYR A 121 14.21 5.80 -6.74
C TYR A 121 13.42 5.19 -7.91
N LYS A 122 12.10 5.36 -7.92
CA LYS A 122 11.21 4.88 -8.98
C LYS A 122 10.09 5.90 -9.23
N GLU A 123 10.28 6.77 -10.21
CA GLU A 123 9.34 7.84 -10.56
C GLU A 123 7.91 7.32 -10.83
N ASN A 124 7.79 6.11 -11.37
CA ASN A 124 6.52 5.45 -11.68
C ASN A 124 6.17 4.34 -10.66
N ASN A 125 6.49 4.51 -9.38
CA ASN A 125 5.94 3.66 -8.33
C ASN A 125 4.45 3.99 -8.18
N ILE A 126 3.60 3.18 -8.82
CA ILE A 126 2.16 3.45 -8.94
C ILE A 126 1.48 3.46 -7.58
N GLY A 127 1.86 2.53 -6.68
CA GLY A 127 1.36 2.51 -5.31
C GLY A 127 1.70 3.78 -4.53
N ALA A 128 2.97 4.19 -4.57
CA ALA A 128 3.42 5.43 -3.93
C ALA A 128 2.69 6.66 -4.48
N LEU A 129 2.56 6.76 -5.81
CA LEU A 129 1.84 7.86 -6.47
C LEU A 129 0.39 7.94 -5.99
N ASN A 130 -0.31 6.80 -5.96
CA ASN A 130 -1.71 6.76 -5.56
C ASN A 130 -1.90 7.13 -4.07
N ASN A 131 -1.12 6.52 -3.17
CA ASN A 131 -1.28 6.76 -1.75
C ASN A 131 -0.90 8.20 -1.37
N TYR A 132 0.21 8.70 -1.93
CA TYR A 132 0.61 10.09 -1.73
C TYR A 132 -0.47 11.07 -2.21
N ALA A 133 -0.98 10.88 -3.44
CA ALA A 133 -2.04 11.72 -3.99
C ALA A 133 -3.31 11.71 -3.13
N TYR A 134 -3.70 10.52 -2.69
CA TYR A 134 -4.86 10.35 -1.82
C TYR A 134 -4.71 11.11 -0.49
N TYR A 135 -3.61 10.92 0.23
CA TYR A 135 -3.39 11.61 1.50
C TYR A 135 -3.29 13.14 1.35
N LEU A 136 -2.69 13.64 0.26
CA LEU A 136 -2.72 15.06 -0.03
C LEU A 136 -4.15 15.57 -0.24
N SER A 137 -5.02 14.79 -0.88
CA SER A 137 -6.41 15.17 -1.13
C SER A 137 -7.25 15.20 0.15
N VAL A 138 -7.07 14.22 1.03
CA VAL A 138 -7.74 14.18 2.33
C VAL A 138 -7.37 15.40 3.20
N GLU A 139 -6.12 15.82 3.14
CA GLU A 139 -5.67 17.03 3.84
C GLU A 139 -5.91 18.35 3.06
N ARG A 140 -6.48 18.27 1.87
CA ARG A 140 -6.68 19.42 0.96
C ARG A 140 -5.40 20.23 0.68
N LYS A 141 -4.27 19.52 0.60
CA LYS A 141 -2.95 20.10 0.35
C LYS A 141 -2.46 19.76 -1.06
N ASN A 142 -1.84 20.73 -1.73
CA ASN A 142 -1.20 20.51 -3.03
C ASN A 142 -2.06 19.71 -4.02
N LEU A 143 -3.36 20.04 -4.13
CA LEU A 143 -4.32 19.30 -4.95
C LEU A 143 -3.92 19.20 -6.43
N ASP A 144 -3.16 20.18 -6.97
CA ASP A 144 -2.64 20.10 -8.34
C ASP A 144 -1.59 18.99 -8.47
N LYS A 145 -0.66 18.86 -7.50
CA LYS A 145 0.31 17.74 -7.45
C LYS A 145 -0.42 16.41 -7.28
N ALA A 146 -1.43 16.37 -6.43
CA ALA A 146 -2.24 15.16 -6.21
C ALA A 146 -2.96 14.73 -7.50
N GLU A 147 -3.58 15.68 -8.24
CA GLU A 147 -4.25 15.41 -9.52
C GLU A 147 -3.27 14.84 -10.56
N GLU A 148 -2.09 15.43 -10.69
CA GLU A 148 -1.06 14.96 -11.63
C GLU A 148 -0.62 13.53 -11.31
N MET A 149 -0.28 13.26 -10.05
CA MET A 149 0.15 11.92 -9.62
C MET A 149 -0.96 10.87 -9.82
N SER A 150 -2.18 11.18 -9.42
CA SER A 150 -3.31 10.27 -9.54
C SER A 150 -3.73 10.05 -11.00
N TYR A 151 -3.61 11.07 -11.86
CA TYR A 151 -3.82 10.88 -13.30
C TYR A 151 -2.85 9.87 -13.90
N ARG A 152 -1.58 9.87 -13.46
CA ARG A 152 -0.58 8.89 -13.88
C ARG A 152 -0.97 7.46 -13.47
N THR A 153 -1.58 7.28 -12.29
CA THR A 153 -2.04 5.96 -11.84
C THR A 153 -3.21 5.44 -12.68
N VAL A 154 -4.21 6.29 -12.94
CA VAL A 154 -5.35 5.95 -13.80
C VAL A 154 -4.91 5.65 -15.23
N LYS A 155 -3.92 6.39 -15.76
CA LYS A 155 -3.37 6.14 -17.09
C LYS A 155 -2.62 4.79 -17.15
N ALA A 156 -1.93 4.40 -16.10
CA ALA A 156 -1.22 3.12 -16.02
C ALA A 156 -2.16 1.92 -15.86
N GLU A 157 -3.19 2.07 -15.05
CA GLU A 157 -4.18 1.02 -14.75
C GLU A 157 -5.61 1.57 -14.82
N PRO A 158 -6.17 1.75 -16.03
CA PRO A 158 -7.43 2.47 -16.25
C PRO A 158 -8.69 1.73 -15.74
N THR A 159 -8.55 0.48 -15.35
CA THR A 159 -9.64 -0.33 -14.76
C THR A 159 -9.44 -0.63 -13.28
N ASN A 160 -8.44 -0.04 -12.64
CA ASN A 160 -8.24 -0.20 -11.21
C ASN A 160 -9.21 0.70 -10.43
N GLY A 161 -10.21 0.09 -9.77
CA GLY A 161 -11.25 0.81 -9.04
C GLY A 161 -10.72 1.74 -7.94
N THR A 162 -9.64 1.35 -7.26
CA THR A 162 -8.98 2.16 -6.22
C THR A 162 -8.33 3.41 -6.79
N TYR A 163 -7.67 3.30 -7.95
CA TYR A 163 -7.02 4.46 -8.58
C TYR A 163 -8.05 5.41 -9.21
N LEU A 164 -9.10 4.86 -9.79
CA LEU A 164 -10.22 5.65 -10.30
C LEU A 164 -10.93 6.43 -9.19
N ASP A 165 -11.14 5.81 -8.02
CA ASP A 165 -11.71 6.45 -6.84
C ASP A 165 -10.81 7.58 -6.32
N THR A 166 -9.51 7.33 -6.15
CA THR A 166 -8.57 8.37 -5.72
C THR A 166 -8.61 9.59 -6.65
N TYR A 167 -8.64 9.36 -7.96
CA TYR A 167 -8.71 10.44 -8.93
C TYR A 167 -10.04 11.19 -8.87
N ALA A 168 -11.16 10.47 -8.75
CA ALA A 168 -12.47 11.06 -8.58
C ALA A 168 -12.55 11.91 -7.30
N TRP A 169 -11.99 11.43 -6.20
CA TRP A 169 -11.97 12.15 -4.93
C TRP A 169 -11.14 13.45 -5.02
N ILE A 170 -9.97 13.40 -5.65
CA ILE A 170 -9.16 14.61 -5.89
C ILE A 170 -9.92 15.64 -6.73
N LEU A 171 -10.61 15.20 -7.78
CA LEU A 171 -11.46 16.09 -8.60
C LEU A 171 -12.60 16.68 -7.77
N PHE A 172 -13.22 15.89 -6.90
CA PHE A 172 -14.23 16.35 -5.97
C PHE A 172 -13.70 17.45 -5.03
N GLU A 173 -12.54 17.22 -4.39
CA GLU A 173 -11.90 18.20 -3.50
C GLU A 173 -11.50 19.50 -4.25
N LYS A 174 -11.27 19.42 -5.55
CA LYS A 174 -11.06 20.59 -6.44
C LYS A 174 -12.35 21.26 -6.91
N GLY A 175 -13.53 20.77 -6.50
CA GLY A 175 -14.84 21.30 -6.93
C GLY A 175 -15.25 20.90 -8.36
N LYS A 176 -14.53 19.97 -8.99
CA LYS A 176 -14.80 19.46 -10.34
C LYS A 176 -15.81 18.29 -10.28
N TYR A 177 -17.01 18.56 -9.74
CA TYR A 177 -17.97 17.51 -9.40
C TYR A 177 -18.47 16.69 -10.58
N VAL A 178 -18.67 17.31 -11.75
CA VAL A 178 -19.13 16.63 -12.96
C VAL A 178 -18.05 15.66 -13.47
N GLU A 179 -16.79 16.09 -13.48
CA GLU A 179 -15.67 15.22 -13.87
C GLU A 179 -15.47 14.08 -12.84
N ALA A 180 -15.53 14.41 -11.54
CA ALA A 180 -15.45 13.41 -10.46
C ALA A 180 -16.47 12.29 -10.64
N LYS A 181 -17.70 12.63 -11.04
CA LYS A 181 -18.78 11.66 -11.29
C LYS A 181 -18.41 10.67 -12.38
N ILE A 182 -17.75 11.08 -13.46
CA ILE A 182 -17.34 10.19 -14.54
C ILE A 182 -16.39 9.09 -14.01
N TYR A 183 -15.41 9.47 -13.19
CA TYR A 183 -14.41 8.54 -12.67
C TYR A 183 -14.94 7.67 -11.54
N ILE A 184 -15.80 8.20 -10.65
CA ILE A 184 -16.40 7.37 -9.60
C ILE A 184 -17.36 6.32 -10.19
N ASP A 185 -18.11 6.65 -11.24
CA ASP A 185 -18.96 5.69 -11.94
C ASP A 185 -18.13 4.55 -12.55
N GLN A 186 -16.94 4.86 -13.08
CA GLN A 186 -15.99 3.84 -13.55
C GLN A 186 -15.41 3.03 -12.40
N ALA A 187 -15.07 3.64 -11.27
CA ALA A 187 -14.60 2.93 -10.08
C ALA A 187 -15.64 1.92 -9.60
N MET A 188 -16.91 2.32 -9.54
CA MET A 188 -18.02 1.46 -9.14
C MET A 188 -18.22 0.25 -10.08
N GLN A 189 -17.94 0.41 -11.37
CA GLN A 189 -17.99 -0.68 -12.36
C GLN A 189 -16.78 -1.63 -12.27
N ASN A 190 -15.69 -1.20 -11.67
CA ASN A 190 -14.41 -1.90 -11.56
C ASN A 190 -14.08 -2.26 -10.10
N ASP A 191 -14.93 -3.03 -9.45
CA ASP A 191 -14.81 -3.52 -8.06
C ASP A 191 -14.96 -2.47 -6.95
N GLY A 192 -15.06 -1.18 -7.24
CA GLY A 192 -15.26 -0.12 -6.24
C GLY A 192 -16.55 -0.29 -5.42
N SER A 193 -17.57 -0.94 -5.98
CA SER A 193 -18.83 -1.24 -5.30
C SER A 193 -18.68 -2.17 -4.08
N LYS A 194 -17.54 -2.82 -3.91
CA LYS A 194 -17.21 -3.70 -2.77
C LYS A 194 -16.54 -2.95 -1.62
N SER A 195 -16.06 -1.72 -1.84
CA SER A 195 -15.40 -0.88 -0.85
C SER A 195 -16.38 0.11 -0.24
N SER A 196 -16.51 0.10 1.08
CA SER A 196 -17.35 1.06 1.81
C SER A 196 -16.93 2.50 1.54
N VAL A 197 -15.62 2.76 1.46
CA VAL A 197 -15.03 4.09 1.19
C VAL A 197 -15.40 4.59 -0.20
N VAL A 198 -15.21 3.75 -1.23
CA VAL A 198 -15.53 4.14 -2.62
C VAL A 198 -17.02 4.42 -2.78
N VAL A 199 -17.88 3.62 -2.15
CA VAL A 199 -19.32 3.81 -2.17
C VAL A 199 -19.73 5.09 -1.42
N GLU A 200 -19.05 5.43 -0.32
CA GLU A 200 -19.26 6.69 0.40
C GLU A 200 -18.87 7.90 -0.47
N HIS A 201 -17.69 7.88 -1.08
CA HIS A 201 -17.26 8.92 -2.03
C HIS A 201 -18.24 9.06 -3.20
N CYS A 202 -18.81 7.94 -3.69
CA CYS A 202 -19.85 7.97 -4.73
C CYS A 202 -21.07 8.75 -4.25
N GLY A 203 -21.54 8.52 -3.02
CA GLY A 203 -22.63 9.26 -2.41
C GLY A 203 -22.36 10.77 -2.36
N ASP A 204 -21.18 11.17 -1.88
CA ASP A 204 -20.78 12.57 -1.78
C ASP A 204 -20.72 13.26 -3.16
N ILE A 205 -20.15 12.57 -4.16
CA ILE A 205 -20.05 13.08 -5.53
C ILE A 205 -21.44 13.23 -6.16
N TYR A 206 -22.34 12.25 -5.98
CA TYR A 206 -23.70 12.33 -6.49
C TYR A 206 -24.50 13.46 -5.81
N TYR A 207 -24.32 13.65 -4.51
CA TYR A 207 -24.94 14.75 -3.78
C TYR A 207 -24.54 16.12 -4.35
N MET A 208 -23.25 16.31 -4.59
CA MET A 208 -22.73 17.57 -5.16
C MET A 208 -23.15 17.79 -6.63
N ASN A 209 -23.51 16.73 -7.34
CA ASN A 209 -24.11 16.80 -8.67
C ASN A 209 -25.64 17.00 -8.64
N GLY A 210 -26.27 17.10 -7.46
CA GLY A 210 -27.69 17.37 -7.27
C GLY A 210 -28.59 16.14 -7.25
N ASP A 211 -28.07 14.93 -7.37
CA ASP A 211 -28.80 13.67 -7.30
C ASP A 211 -28.86 13.14 -5.85
N ARG A 212 -29.74 13.75 -5.08
CA ARG A 212 -29.85 13.45 -3.64
C ARG A 212 -30.42 12.06 -3.35
N GLU A 213 -31.25 11.53 -4.22
CA GLU A 213 -31.86 10.19 -4.06
C GLU A 213 -30.77 9.12 -4.17
N LYS A 214 -29.98 9.16 -5.23
CA LYS A 214 -28.86 8.23 -5.40
C LYS A 214 -27.76 8.43 -4.34
N ALA A 215 -27.50 9.66 -3.93
CA ALA A 215 -26.55 9.91 -2.85
C ALA A 215 -26.96 9.17 -1.57
N LEU A 216 -28.25 9.24 -1.20
CA LEU A 216 -28.79 8.54 -0.03
C LEU A 216 -28.67 7.01 -0.18
N GLU A 217 -28.95 6.46 -1.37
CA GLU A 217 -28.79 5.03 -1.64
C GLU A 217 -27.34 4.56 -1.46
N TYR A 218 -26.37 5.33 -1.98
CA TYR A 218 -24.94 5.02 -1.83
C TYR A 218 -24.47 5.12 -0.38
N TRP A 219 -24.84 6.15 0.38
CA TRP A 219 -24.50 6.24 1.79
C TRP A 219 -25.07 5.09 2.63
N GLN A 220 -26.32 4.66 2.36
CA GLN A 220 -26.91 3.49 3.00
C GLN A 220 -26.16 2.20 2.64
N GLN A 221 -25.72 2.07 1.38
CA GLN A 221 -24.90 0.94 0.94
C GLN A 221 -23.54 0.95 1.61
N ALA A 222 -22.86 2.11 1.70
CA ALA A 222 -21.59 2.27 2.37
C ALA A 222 -21.69 1.89 3.86
N GLU A 223 -22.73 2.37 4.55
CA GLU A 223 -22.98 2.01 5.95
C GLU A 223 -23.18 0.49 6.14
N LYS A 224 -23.88 -0.17 5.21
CA LYS A 224 -24.05 -1.62 5.25
C LYS A 224 -22.71 -2.35 5.07
N LEU A 225 -21.92 -1.97 4.05
CA LEU A 225 -20.62 -2.56 3.78
C LEU A 225 -19.65 -2.38 4.95
N SER A 226 -19.64 -1.22 5.61
CA SER A 226 -18.76 -0.97 6.76
C SER A 226 -19.05 -1.84 7.99
N LYS A 227 -20.24 -2.46 8.06
CA LYS A 227 -20.66 -3.36 9.15
C LYS A 227 -20.42 -4.84 8.82
N GLU A 228 -20.13 -5.17 7.57
CA GLU A 228 -19.79 -6.54 7.15
C GLU A 228 -18.31 -6.83 7.48
N PRO A 229 -17.96 -8.05 7.90
CA PRO A 229 -16.56 -8.39 8.11
C PRO A 229 -15.82 -8.29 6.78
N PRO A 230 -14.51 -7.87 6.79
CA PRO A 230 -13.71 -7.75 5.58
C PRO A 230 -13.76 -9.04 4.77
N GLN A 231 -14.09 -8.94 3.48
CA GLN A 231 -14.02 -10.08 2.59
C GLN A 231 -12.55 -10.42 2.32
N GLU A 232 -12.18 -11.70 2.38
CA GLU A 232 -10.83 -12.15 2.05
C GLU A 232 -10.42 -11.60 0.67
N GLY A 233 -9.37 -10.75 0.64
CA GLY A 233 -8.82 -10.15 -0.58
C GLY A 233 -9.19 -8.68 -0.84
N SER A 234 -9.96 -8.01 0.02
CA SER A 234 -10.15 -6.56 -0.05
C SER A 234 -9.02 -5.86 0.70
N GLU A 235 -8.15 -5.15 -0.02
CA GLU A 235 -7.26 -4.16 0.59
C GLU A 235 -8.10 -2.96 1.03
N GLU A 236 -8.78 -3.06 2.17
CA GLU A 236 -9.41 -1.90 2.79
C GLU A 236 -8.30 -0.98 3.31
N ARG A 237 -8.26 0.24 2.77
CA ARG A 237 -7.50 1.32 3.38
C ARG A 237 -8.01 1.51 4.81
N SER A 238 -7.17 1.22 5.80
CA SER A 238 -7.51 1.47 7.20
C SER A 238 -7.56 2.98 7.46
N GLU A 239 -8.73 3.57 7.27
CA GLU A 239 -9.06 4.89 7.78
C GLU A 239 -9.69 4.74 9.16
N LYS A 240 -8.86 4.79 10.21
CA LYS A 240 -9.30 5.10 11.57
C LYS A 240 -8.33 6.06 12.25
#